data_80fb163ea65a92cf316a7ba9889ca431
#
_entry.id   80fb163ea65a92cf316a7ba9889ca431
#
_cell.length_a   1.000
_cell.length_b   1.000
_cell.length_c   1.000
_cell.angle_alpha   90.00
_cell.angle_beta   90.00
_cell.angle_gamma   90.00
#
_symmetry.space_group_name_H-M   'P 1'
#
loop_
_entity.id
_entity.type
_entity.pdbx_description
1 polymer ?
#
loop_
_entity_poly.entity_id
_entity_poly.type
_entity_poly.pdbx_seq_one_letter_code
_entity_poly.pdbx_strand_id
1 'polypeptide(L)'
;HPRDSFTLASKLPGWVMEKKEDADRLFEETCTRLGTDYIDFYLLHNVTDEHLEMYDKFDCWEWAKQKKAEGKIRHFGFSSHGTPEMLDKVLTEHPEVEFVQLQINYFDWENEKVKAKEMYDVVVKHDLPVVVMEPVRGGSLASLPEEPVAILKNADPNASIASWAVKFAASLPGVMTVLSGMSD
;
A
#
# COMPACT_ATOMS: atom_id res chain seq x y z
N HIS A 1 -13.91 16.52 12.42
CA HIS A 1 -12.75 17.31 12.01
C HIS A 1 -13.02 17.93 10.64
N PRO A 2 -12.52 19.16 10.34
CA PRO A 2 -12.60 19.71 9.00
C PRO A 2 -11.91 18.78 7.98
N ARG A 3 -12.48 18.65 6.77
CA ARG A 3 -11.98 17.72 5.74
C ARG A 3 -10.52 18.01 5.33
N ASP A 4 -10.10 19.24 5.39
CA ASP A 4 -8.75 19.72 5.06
C ASP A 4 -7.72 19.52 6.18
N SER A 5 -8.14 19.06 7.37
CA SER A 5 -7.23 18.82 8.51
C SER A 5 -6.61 17.43 8.55
N PHE A 6 -6.96 16.56 7.61
CA PHE A 6 -6.42 15.19 7.51
C PHE A 6 -6.47 14.70 6.05
N THR A 7 -5.67 13.69 5.75
CA THR A 7 -5.67 13.03 4.44
C THR A 7 -6.50 11.74 4.48
N LEU A 8 -7.22 11.48 3.39
CA LEU A 8 -7.96 10.23 3.17
C LEU A 8 -7.25 9.38 2.13
N ALA A 9 -7.15 8.09 2.43
CA ALA A 9 -6.72 7.08 1.46
C ALA A 9 -7.84 6.06 1.24
N SER A 10 -8.07 5.68 -0.02
CA SER A 10 -9.00 4.61 -0.39
C SER A 10 -8.52 3.87 -1.63
N LYS A 11 -9.21 2.78 -2.00
CA LYS A 11 -8.78 1.90 -3.07
C LYS A 11 -9.93 1.51 -3.98
N LEU A 12 -9.61 1.30 -5.27
CA LEU A 12 -10.50 0.69 -6.26
C LEU A 12 -10.37 -0.83 -6.21
N PRO A 13 -11.39 -1.56 -5.74
CA PRO A 13 -11.38 -3.03 -5.74
C PRO A 13 -11.75 -3.56 -7.13
N GLY A 14 -10.77 -3.71 -8.04
CA GLY A 14 -11.03 -4.06 -9.43
C GLY A 14 -11.80 -5.38 -9.63
N TRP A 15 -11.63 -6.33 -8.72
CA TRP A 15 -12.30 -7.65 -8.80
C TRP A 15 -13.84 -7.64 -8.65
N VAL A 16 -14.43 -6.51 -8.27
CA VAL A 16 -15.89 -6.34 -8.26
C VAL A 16 -16.42 -5.60 -9.48
N MET A 17 -15.53 -5.23 -10.41
CA MET A 17 -15.91 -4.55 -11.64
C MET A 17 -16.34 -5.57 -12.71
N GLU A 18 -17.44 -5.29 -13.37
CA GLU A 18 -17.94 -6.06 -14.51
C GLU A 18 -17.74 -5.30 -15.83
N LYS A 19 -17.66 -3.97 -15.75
CA LYS A 19 -17.47 -3.07 -16.89
C LYS A 19 -16.69 -1.82 -16.47
N LYS A 20 -16.20 -1.07 -17.46
CA LYS A 20 -15.37 0.13 -17.25
C LYS A 20 -16.04 1.20 -16.38
N GLU A 21 -17.34 1.42 -16.54
CA GLU A 21 -18.11 2.43 -15.82
C GLU A 21 -18.23 2.13 -14.31
N ASP A 22 -17.95 0.91 -13.89
CA ASP A 22 -17.97 0.55 -12.47
C ASP A 22 -16.89 1.27 -11.66
N ALA A 23 -15.80 1.70 -12.30
CA ALA A 23 -14.76 2.49 -11.62
C ALA A 23 -15.33 3.82 -11.09
N ASP A 24 -16.11 4.54 -11.91
CA ASP A 24 -16.78 5.78 -11.49
C ASP A 24 -17.79 5.53 -10.38
N ARG A 25 -18.65 4.52 -10.55
CA ARG A 25 -19.65 4.15 -9.53
C ARG A 25 -19.01 3.83 -8.18
N LEU A 26 -17.97 3.02 -8.15
CA LEU A 26 -17.26 2.63 -6.92
C LEU A 26 -16.55 3.82 -6.26
N PHE A 27 -15.98 4.71 -7.06
CA PHE A 27 -15.37 5.94 -6.57
C PHE A 27 -16.40 6.88 -5.95
N GLU A 28 -17.53 7.11 -6.62
CA GLU A 28 -18.63 7.96 -6.13
C GLU A 28 -19.28 7.39 -4.87
N GLU A 29 -19.48 6.07 -4.80
CA GLU A 29 -19.94 5.39 -3.58
C GLU A 29 -18.96 5.60 -2.41
N THR A 30 -17.66 5.51 -2.68
CA THR A 30 -16.61 5.76 -1.68
C THR A 30 -16.66 7.20 -1.19
N CYS A 31 -16.72 8.16 -2.08
CA CYS A 31 -16.82 9.58 -1.73
C CYS A 31 -18.09 9.89 -0.92
N THR A 32 -19.21 9.32 -1.32
CA THR A 32 -20.50 9.46 -0.60
C THR A 32 -20.43 8.93 0.82
N ARG A 33 -19.88 7.73 1.01
CA ARG A 33 -19.71 7.11 2.34
C ARG A 33 -18.77 7.90 3.25
N LEU A 34 -17.74 8.52 2.68
CA LEU A 34 -16.74 9.30 3.41
C LEU A 34 -17.16 10.78 3.59
N GLY A 35 -18.26 11.21 2.95
CA GLY A 35 -18.73 12.61 3.01
C GLY A 35 -17.76 13.61 2.40
N THR A 36 -17.13 13.26 1.27
CA THR A 36 -16.12 14.07 0.57
C THR A 36 -16.34 14.00 -0.92
N ASP A 37 -15.82 14.97 -1.65
CA ASP A 37 -15.86 15.03 -3.12
C ASP A 37 -14.49 14.74 -3.77
N TYR A 38 -13.46 14.48 -2.96
CA TYR A 38 -12.11 14.09 -3.39
C TYR A 38 -11.43 13.14 -2.39
N ILE A 39 -10.46 12.37 -2.87
CA ILE A 39 -9.60 11.49 -2.07
C ILE A 39 -8.14 11.95 -2.23
N ASP A 40 -7.40 12.04 -1.12
CA ASP A 40 -6.01 12.49 -1.18
C ASP A 40 -5.10 11.43 -1.77
N PHE A 41 -5.24 10.17 -1.36
CA PHE A 41 -4.44 9.04 -1.86
C PHE A 41 -5.38 7.94 -2.37
N TYR A 42 -5.41 7.71 -3.67
CA TYR A 42 -6.26 6.67 -4.25
C TYR A 42 -5.43 5.61 -4.95
N LEU A 43 -5.76 4.35 -4.70
CA LEU A 43 -4.96 3.22 -5.15
C LEU A 43 -5.79 2.25 -5.99
N LEU A 44 -5.18 1.66 -7.03
CA LEU A 44 -5.66 0.37 -7.53
C LEU A 44 -5.33 -0.69 -6.47
N HIS A 45 -6.32 -1.49 -6.09
CA HIS A 45 -6.21 -2.40 -4.96
C HIS A 45 -5.69 -3.77 -5.39
N ASN A 46 -4.57 -4.21 -4.81
CA ASN A 46 -4.04 -5.55 -5.01
C ASN A 46 -3.69 -5.84 -6.47
N VAL A 47 -2.85 -4.99 -7.08
CA VAL A 47 -2.27 -5.24 -8.39
C VAL A 47 -1.27 -6.40 -8.26
N THR A 48 -1.59 -7.51 -8.92
CA THR A 48 -0.82 -8.76 -8.95
C THR A 48 -0.76 -9.27 -10.36
N ASP A 49 0.08 -10.29 -10.61
CA ASP A 49 0.16 -10.96 -11.91
C ASP A 49 -1.21 -11.45 -12.41
N GLU A 50 -2.10 -11.86 -11.49
CA GLU A 50 -3.46 -12.33 -11.81
C GLU A 50 -4.45 -11.18 -12.07
N HIS A 51 -4.29 -10.05 -11.38
CA HIS A 51 -5.25 -8.94 -11.44
C HIS A 51 -4.87 -7.86 -12.45
N LEU A 52 -3.64 -7.84 -12.95
CA LEU A 52 -3.16 -6.80 -13.85
C LEU A 52 -4.01 -6.70 -15.12
N GLU A 53 -4.30 -7.83 -15.78
CA GLU A 53 -5.11 -7.89 -16.99
C GLU A 53 -6.49 -7.24 -16.82
N MET A 54 -7.07 -7.36 -15.64
CA MET A 54 -8.37 -6.76 -15.31
C MET A 54 -8.29 -5.22 -15.28
N TYR A 55 -7.24 -4.65 -14.67
CA TYR A 55 -7.04 -3.21 -14.64
C TYR A 55 -6.77 -2.63 -16.03
N ASP A 56 -6.04 -3.37 -16.86
CA ASP A 56 -5.82 -3.02 -18.28
C ASP A 56 -7.12 -3.12 -19.09
N LYS A 57 -7.87 -4.21 -18.95
CA LYS A 57 -9.16 -4.44 -19.65
C LYS A 57 -10.17 -3.35 -19.39
N PHE A 58 -10.24 -2.84 -18.15
CA PHE A 58 -11.18 -1.78 -17.76
C PHE A 58 -10.59 -0.39 -17.85
N ASP A 59 -9.35 -0.24 -18.39
CA ASP A 59 -8.68 1.04 -18.60
C ASP A 59 -8.55 1.88 -17.31
N CYS A 60 -8.27 1.19 -16.19
CA CYS A 60 -8.27 1.81 -14.87
C CYS A 60 -7.12 2.80 -14.66
N TRP A 61 -6.01 2.62 -15.36
CA TRP A 61 -4.86 3.53 -15.32
C TRP A 61 -5.22 4.89 -15.92
N GLU A 62 -5.83 4.89 -17.11
CA GLU A 62 -6.27 6.12 -17.78
C GLU A 62 -7.43 6.77 -17.01
N TRP A 63 -8.35 5.98 -16.48
CA TRP A 63 -9.42 6.45 -15.60
C TRP A 63 -8.86 7.21 -14.39
N ALA A 64 -7.83 6.66 -13.72
CA ALA A 64 -7.21 7.30 -12.55
C ALA A 64 -6.52 8.63 -12.91
N LYS A 65 -5.83 8.68 -14.07
CA LYS A 65 -5.25 9.92 -14.61
C LYS A 65 -6.32 10.98 -14.85
N GLN A 66 -7.46 10.59 -15.43
CA GLN A 66 -8.58 11.49 -15.65
C GLN A 66 -9.13 12.01 -14.32
N LYS A 67 -9.37 11.15 -13.31
CA LYS A 67 -9.85 11.56 -11.98
C LYS A 67 -8.86 12.50 -11.28
N LYS A 68 -7.57 12.29 -11.49
CA LYS A 68 -6.54 13.20 -11.00
C LYS A 68 -6.60 14.57 -11.71
N ALA A 69 -6.76 14.60 -13.02
CA ALA A 69 -6.92 15.83 -13.79
C ALA A 69 -8.20 16.61 -13.39
N GLU A 70 -9.26 15.91 -13.01
CA GLU A 70 -10.52 16.47 -12.49
C GLU A 70 -10.37 16.98 -11.04
N GLY A 71 -9.24 16.74 -10.36
CA GLY A 71 -9.01 17.09 -8.95
C GLY A 71 -9.75 16.20 -7.95
N LYS A 72 -10.31 15.07 -8.41
CA LYS A 72 -10.99 14.07 -7.59
C LYS A 72 -10.02 13.15 -6.84
N ILE A 73 -8.84 12.92 -7.40
CA ILE A 73 -7.71 12.19 -6.80
C ILE A 73 -6.53 13.16 -6.76
N ARG A 74 -5.88 13.31 -5.59
CA ARG A 74 -4.69 14.15 -5.47
C ARG A 74 -3.42 13.38 -5.80
N HIS A 75 -3.27 12.18 -5.24
CA HIS A 75 -2.14 11.28 -5.45
C HIS A 75 -2.64 9.92 -5.86
N PHE A 76 -2.09 9.40 -6.96
CA PHE A 76 -2.46 8.11 -7.52
C PHE A 76 -1.35 7.08 -7.31
N GLY A 77 -1.73 5.89 -6.85
CA GLY A 77 -0.83 4.76 -6.65
C GLY A 77 -1.54 3.42 -6.73
N PHE A 78 -0.88 2.38 -6.28
CA PHE A 78 -1.50 1.07 -6.14
C PHE A 78 -0.92 0.29 -4.96
N SER A 79 -1.64 -0.74 -4.51
CA SER A 79 -1.11 -1.74 -3.59
C SER A 79 -0.80 -3.03 -4.33
N SER A 80 0.28 -3.70 -3.94
CA SER A 80 0.70 -4.94 -4.60
C SER A 80 1.10 -6.03 -3.62
N HIS A 81 0.74 -7.27 -4.00
CA HIS A 81 1.24 -8.53 -3.48
C HIS A 81 1.75 -9.43 -4.64
N GLY A 82 2.11 -8.83 -5.76
CA GLY A 82 2.61 -9.53 -6.94
C GLY A 82 4.09 -9.87 -6.88
N THR A 83 4.67 -10.06 -8.05
CA THR A 83 6.10 -10.35 -8.19
C THR A 83 6.92 -9.07 -8.43
N PRO A 84 8.24 -9.06 -8.07
CA PRO A 84 9.13 -7.94 -8.39
C PRO A 84 9.19 -7.64 -9.89
N GLU A 85 9.16 -8.68 -10.73
CA GLU A 85 9.19 -8.57 -12.19
C GLU A 85 7.93 -7.87 -12.72
N MET A 86 6.75 -8.26 -12.24
CA MET A 86 5.48 -7.61 -12.58
C MET A 86 5.48 -6.15 -12.10
N LEU A 87 5.96 -5.91 -10.87
CA LEU A 87 6.02 -4.57 -10.30
C LEU A 87 6.93 -3.64 -11.12
N ASP A 88 8.13 -4.10 -11.51
CA ASP A 88 9.05 -3.32 -12.35
C ASP A 88 8.45 -3.01 -13.73
N LYS A 89 7.76 -3.98 -14.33
CA LYS A 89 7.02 -3.79 -15.58
C LYS A 89 5.94 -2.71 -15.42
N VAL A 90 5.07 -2.84 -14.43
CA VAL A 90 3.97 -1.90 -14.20
C VAL A 90 4.49 -0.49 -13.98
N LEU A 91 5.52 -0.30 -13.14
CA LEU A 91 6.10 1.03 -12.89
C LEU A 91 6.81 1.62 -14.11
N THR A 92 7.31 0.79 -15.01
CA THR A 92 7.88 1.24 -16.28
C THR A 92 6.80 1.69 -17.27
N GLU A 93 5.68 0.96 -17.34
CA GLU A 93 4.57 1.22 -18.27
C GLU A 93 3.65 2.34 -17.79
N HIS A 94 3.59 2.59 -16.46
CA HIS A 94 2.70 3.56 -15.81
C HIS A 94 3.46 4.62 -15.00
N PRO A 95 4.21 5.54 -15.68
CA PRO A 95 5.00 6.58 -15.00
C PRO A 95 4.14 7.62 -14.25
N GLU A 96 2.82 7.61 -14.42
CA GLU A 96 1.87 8.43 -13.68
C GLU A 96 1.67 7.99 -12.23
N VAL A 97 2.13 6.80 -11.84
CA VAL A 97 2.09 6.28 -10.47
C VAL A 97 3.03 7.10 -9.58
N GLU A 98 2.55 7.55 -8.43
CA GLU A 98 3.28 8.43 -7.52
C GLU A 98 3.73 7.74 -6.23
N PHE A 99 3.19 6.58 -5.90
CA PHE A 99 3.56 5.79 -4.72
C PHE A 99 3.07 4.36 -4.83
N VAL A 100 3.70 3.46 -4.08
CA VAL A 100 3.28 2.05 -4.03
C VAL A 100 3.08 1.62 -2.58
N GLN A 101 2.00 0.87 -2.31
CA GLN A 101 1.75 0.27 -1.01
C GLN A 101 2.18 -1.20 -1.02
N LEU A 102 3.14 -1.56 -0.16
CA LEU A 102 3.74 -2.90 -0.05
C LEU A 102 3.59 -3.49 1.35
N GLN A 103 3.49 -4.82 1.42
CA GLN A 103 3.61 -5.57 2.66
C GLN A 103 5.09 -5.63 3.07
N ILE A 104 5.44 -4.95 4.16
CA ILE A 104 6.82 -4.90 4.66
C ILE A 104 6.84 -5.08 6.17
N ASN A 105 7.57 -6.09 6.63
CA ASN A 105 7.95 -6.31 8.00
C ASN A 105 9.24 -7.15 8.04
N TYR A 106 9.94 -7.19 9.16
CA TYR A 106 11.25 -7.87 9.25
C TYR A 106 11.15 -9.40 9.07
N PHE A 107 9.99 -10.01 9.33
CA PHE A 107 9.79 -11.46 9.18
C PHE A 107 9.65 -11.85 7.70
N ASP A 108 8.95 -11.02 6.92
CA ASP A 108 8.70 -11.25 5.50
C ASP A 108 9.81 -10.64 4.61
N TRP A 109 10.78 -9.93 5.20
CA TRP A 109 11.82 -9.18 4.47
C TRP A 109 12.61 -10.03 3.49
N GLU A 110 13.09 -11.20 3.94
CA GLU A 110 13.83 -12.16 3.12
C GLU A 110 13.01 -13.43 2.81
N ASN A 111 11.68 -13.34 2.93
CA ASN A 111 10.80 -14.47 2.67
C ASN A 111 10.66 -14.70 1.16
N GLU A 112 11.02 -15.90 0.68
CA GLU A 112 11.02 -16.26 -0.75
C GLU A 112 9.64 -16.16 -1.43
N LYS A 113 8.54 -16.21 -0.66
CA LYS A 113 7.17 -16.10 -1.21
C LYS A 113 6.69 -14.66 -1.25
N VAL A 114 6.96 -13.89 -0.18
CA VAL A 114 6.52 -12.48 -0.09
C VAL A 114 7.46 -11.56 -0.84
N LYS A 115 8.76 -11.88 -0.84
CA LYS A 115 9.82 -11.12 -1.51
C LYS A 115 9.81 -9.63 -1.16
N ALA A 116 9.52 -9.31 0.12
CA ALA A 116 9.29 -7.94 0.55
C ALA A 116 10.47 -7.00 0.23
N LYS A 117 11.71 -7.49 0.42
CA LYS A 117 12.93 -6.74 0.08
C LYS A 117 13.02 -6.46 -1.42
N GLU A 118 12.83 -7.46 -2.25
CA GLU A 118 12.92 -7.34 -3.71
C GLU A 118 11.84 -6.39 -4.26
N MET A 119 10.62 -6.51 -3.75
CA MET A 119 9.53 -5.57 -4.07
C MET A 119 9.86 -4.12 -3.67
N TYR A 120 10.42 -3.94 -2.46
CA TYR A 120 10.87 -2.64 -2.01
C TYR A 120 12.00 -2.08 -2.89
N ASP A 121 13.01 -2.90 -3.21
CA ASP A 121 14.14 -2.50 -4.05
C ASP A 121 13.67 -2.04 -5.45
N VAL A 122 12.63 -2.66 -6.01
CA VAL A 122 12.02 -2.23 -7.28
C VAL A 122 11.42 -0.83 -7.14
N VAL A 123 10.62 -0.56 -6.10
CA VAL A 123 9.99 0.76 -5.92
C VAL A 123 11.05 1.86 -5.74
N VAL A 124 12.10 1.57 -4.95
CA VAL A 124 13.24 2.50 -4.76
C VAL A 124 13.99 2.75 -6.06
N LYS A 125 14.20 1.73 -6.90
CA LYS A 125 14.80 1.87 -8.25
C LYS A 125 14.03 2.86 -9.13
N HIS A 126 12.71 2.93 -8.97
CA HIS A 126 11.84 3.88 -9.69
C HIS A 126 11.71 5.25 -9.00
N ASP A 127 12.47 5.50 -7.93
CA ASP A 127 12.45 6.74 -7.15
C ASP A 127 11.06 7.11 -6.60
N LEU A 128 10.28 6.09 -6.23
CA LEU A 128 8.93 6.26 -5.71
C LEU A 128 8.87 6.03 -4.19
N PRO A 129 8.02 6.77 -3.47
CA PRO A 129 7.78 6.54 -2.05
C PRO A 129 6.96 5.26 -1.81
N VAL A 130 7.23 4.64 -0.67
CA VAL A 130 6.57 3.41 -0.23
C VAL A 130 5.61 3.71 0.93
N VAL A 131 4.40 3.19 0.84
CA VAL A 131 3.46 3.06 1.95
C VAL A 131 3.54 1.62 2.47
N VAL A 132 3.80 1.44 3.76
CA VAL A 132 3.93 0.11 4.34
C VAL A 132 2.60 -0.37 4.89
N MET A 133 2.16 -1.54 4.45
CA MET A 133 1.06 -2.31 5.06
C MET A 133 1.61 -3.53 5.79
N GLU A 134 0.84 -4.05 6.74
CA GLU A 134 1.18 -5.21 7.57
C GLU A 134 2.54 -5.11 8.32
N PRO A 135 2.87 -3.96 8.92
CA PRO A 135 4.16 -3.82 9.62
C PRO A 135 4.31 -4.78 10.80
N VAL A 136 3.20 -5.20 11.41
CA VAL A 136 3.14 -6.14 12.53
C VAL A 136 2.56 -7.51 12.10
N ARG A 137 2.40 -7.73 10.79
CA ARG A 137 1.94 -9.00 10.18
C ARG A 137 0.64 -9.53 10.82
N GLY A 138 -0.42 -8.71 10.75
CA GLY A 138 -1.72 -9.04 11.36
C GLY A 138 -1.67 -9.23 12.87
N GLY A 139 -0.71 -8.60 13.57
CA GLY A 139 -0.51 -8.70 15.01
C GLY A 139 0.45 -9.83 15.44
N SER A 140 0.81 -10.77 14.56
CA SER A 140 1.67 -11.92 14.93
C SER A 140 3.06 -11.50 15.45
N LEU A 141 3.58 -10.37 14.98
CA LEU A 141 4.88 -9.84 15.45
C LEU A 141 4.78 -9.05 16.76
N ALA A 142 3.61 -8.92 17.34
CA ALA A 142 3.44 -8.38 18.69
C ALA A 142 3.59 -9.45 19.78
N SER A 143 3.46 -10.74 19.39
CA SER A 143 3.50 -11.90 20.29
C SER A 143 4.45 -12.96 19.75
N LEU A 144 5.75 -12.76 19.98
CA LEU A 144 6.82 -13.64 19.51
C LEU A 144 7.14 -14.75 20.52
N PRO A 145 7.79 -15.86 20.09
CA PRO A 145 8.40 -16.84 20.98
C PRO A 145 9.45 -16.23 21.93
N GLU A 146 9.78 -16.96 23.00
CA GLU A 146 10.65 -16.45 24.08
C GLU A 146 12.05 -16.02 23.59
N GLU A 147 12.65 -16.79 22.68
CA GLU A 147 14.01 -16.54 22.19
C GLU A 147 14.13 -15.19 21.42
N PRO A 148 13.32 -14.87 20.40
CA PRO A 148 13.32 -13.55 19.79
C PRO A 148 12.97 -12.42 20.77
N VAL A 149 12.03 -12.65 21.70
CA VAL A 149 11.69 -11.66 22.74
C VAL A 149 12.89 -11.33 23.61
N ALA A 150 13.68 -12.32 24.02
CA ALA A 150 14.86 -12.13 24.82
C ALA A 150 15.91 -11.26 24.10
N ILE A 151 16.11 -11.49 22.79
CA ILE A 151 17.02 -10.68 21.96
C ILE A 151 16.56 -9.22 21.92
N LEU A 152 15.29 -8.98 21.61
CA LEU A 152 14.73 -7.63 21.49
C LEU A 152 14.75 -6.90 22.84
N LYS A 153 14.42 -7.59 23.94
CA LYS A 153 14.45 -7.02 25.29
C LYS A 153 15.87 -6.76 25.80
N ASN A 154 16.86 -7.51 25.36
CA ASN A 154 18.24 -7.24 25.67
C ASN A 154 18.76 -5.96 24.98
N ALA A 155 18.26 -5.67 23.77
CA ALA A 155 18.58 -4.45 23.03
C ALA A 155 17.89 -3.20 23.62
N ASP A 156 16.61 -3.31 23.99
CA ASP A 156 15.85 -2.26 24.67
C ASP A 156 14.76 -2.88 25.57
N PRO A 157 14.99 -2.97 26.90
CA PRO A 157 14.04 -3.59 27.81
C PRO A 157 12.70 -2.83 27.93
N ASN A 158 12.67 -1.54 27.57
CA ASN A 158 11.48 -0.71 27.66
C ASN A 158 10.64 -0.73 26.38
N ALA A 159 11.20 -1.11 25.24
CA ALA A 159 10.47 -1.17 23.97
C ALA A 159 9.43 -2.31 23.99
N SER A 160 8.22 -2.05 23.47
CA SER A 160 7.26 -3.13 23.20
C SER A 160 7.74 -3.98 22.01
N ILE A 161 7.34 -5.26 21.98
CA ILE A 161 7.73 -6.15 20.86
C ILE A 161 7.19 -5.63 19.55
N ALA A 162 5.93 -5.19 19.49
CA ALA A 162 5.34 -4.60 18.30
C ALA A 162 6.07 -3.35 17.80
N SER A 163 6.65 -2.54 18.71
CA SER A 163 7.38 -1.31 18.32
C SER A 163 8.61 -1.60 17.47
N TRP A 164 9.25 -2.76 17.63
CA TRP A 164 10.37 -3.16 16.79
C TRP A 164 9.98 -3.37 15.34
N ALA A 165 8.81 -3.99 15.10
CA ALA A 165 8.30 -4.19 13.75
C ALA A 165 7.94 -2.86 13.07
N VAL A 166 7.31 -1.94 13.79
CA VAL A 166 7.00 -0.60 13.28
C VAL A 166 8.27 0.20 13.01
N LYS A 167 9.25 0.17 13.94
CA LYS A 167 10.55 0.86 13.77
C LYS A 167 11.32 0.32 12.57
N PHE A 168 11.33 -1.01 12.36
CA PHE A 168 11.95 -1.62 11.18
C PHE A 168 11.36 -1.02 9.90
N ALA A 169 10.05 -1.09 9.74
CA ALA A 169 9.37 -0.57 8.56
C ALA A 169 9.63 0.94 8.36
N ALA A 170 9.54 1.73 9.43
CA ALA A 170 9.74 3.17 9.38
C ALA A 170 11.20 3.61 9.17
N SER A 171 12.18 2.72 9.40
CA SER A 171 13.61 3.02 9.20
C SER A 171 14.08 2.88 7.76
N LEU A 172 13.28 2.27 6.88
CA LEU A 172 13.65 2.05 5.49
C LEU A 172 13.59 3.37 4.70
N PRO A 173 14.62 3.72 3.93
CA PRO A 173 14.62 4.92 3.08
C PRO A 173 13.44 4.94 2.11
N GLY A 174 12.86 6.12 1.85
CA GLY A 174 11.72 6.25 0.93
C GLY A 174 10.38 5.77 1.48
N VAL A 175 10.31 5.25 2.71
CA VAL A 175 9.04 4.95 3.37
C VAL A 175 8.37 6.26 3.78
N MET A 176 7.23 6.55 3.15
CA MET A 176 6.42 7.75 3.39
C MET A 176 5.54 7.61 4.63
N THR A 177 4.96 6.44 4.82
CA THR A 177 4.10 6.15 5.97
C THR A 177 4.01 4.66 6.26
N VAL A 178 3.73 4.33 7.52
CA VAL A 178 3.49 2.95 8.00
C VAL A 178 2.06 2.89 8.50
N LEU A 179 1.25 2.03 7.87
CA LEU A 179 -0.15 1.86 8.24
C LEU A 179 -0.29 1.04 9.51
N SER A 180 -1.21 1.41 10.37
CA SER A 180 -1.58 0.63 11.55
C SER A 180 -3.04 0.21 11.46
N GLY A 181 -3.30 -1.09 11.64
CA GLY A 181 -4.65 -1.67 11.71
C GLY A 181 -5.20 -1.61 13.12
N MET A 182 -5.12 -0.47 13.78
CA MET A 182 -5.65 -0.29 15.14
C MET A 182 -7.18 -0.28 15.10
N SER A 183 -7.77 -1.40 15.39
CA SER A 183 -9.23 -1.57 15.49
C SER A 183 -9.71 -1.91 16.89
N ASP A 184 -8.81 -2.16 17.83
CA ASP A 184 -9.10 -2.50 19.24
C ASP A 184 -8.39 -1.56 20.21
#